data_81827a7661e8b08c1dbfd81139fce600
#
_entry.id   81827a7661e8b08c1dbfd81139fce600
#
_cell.length_a   1.000
_cell.length_b   1.000
_cell.length_c   1.000
_cell.angle_alpha   90.00
_cell.angle_beta   90.00
_cell.angle_gamma   90.00
#
_symmetry.space_group_name_H-M   'P 1'
#
loop_
_entity.id
_entity.type
_entity.pdbx_description
1 polymer ?
#
loop_
_entity_poly.entity_id
_entity_poly.type
_entity_poly.pdbx_seq_one_letter_code
_entity_poly.pdbx_strand_id
1 'polypeptide(L)'
;MIKSTIICDSKSDAGRITTFELEYHRFFHSELMTHRVFSRNAMSSRAVPINKMIEQVRDNPAMPVKWGLNKAGMQSEDNHSDDSICIDAWKRAANDAAQSAERLRDLGLHKQ
;
A
#
# COMPACT_ATOMS: atom_id res chain seq x y z
N MET A 1 0.18 4.17 5.59
CA MET A 1 1.47 4.73 6.10
C MET A 1 2.60 3.95 5.46
N ILE A 2 3.69 4.60 5.06
CA ILE A 2 4.91 3.93 4.58
C ILE A 2 5.92 3.96 5.72
N LYS A 3 6.48 2.80 6.07
CA LYS A 3 7.45 2.67 7.15
C LYS A 3 8.66 1.89 6.67
N SER A 4 9.84 2.29 7.11
CA SER A 4 11.11 1.60 6.87
C SER A 4 11.87 1.49 8.18
N THR A 5 12.30 0.29 8.51
CA THR A 5 13.07 -0.01 9.73
C THR A 5 14.31 -0.80 9.36
N ILE A 6 15.48 -0.40 9.83
CA ILE A 6 16.70 -1.19 9.69
C ILE A 6 16.65 -2.33 10.70
N ILE A 7 16.69 -3.58 10.22
CA ILE A 7 16.71 -4.76 11.08
C ILE A 7 18.10 -5.40 11.19
N CYS A 8 18.97 -5.14 10.23
CA CYS A 8 20.36 -5.57 10.29
C CYS A 8 21.23 -4.63 9.47
N ASP A 9 22.41 -4.32 9.96
CA ASP A 9 23.41 -3.51 9.28
C ASP A 9 24.81 -4.06 9.56
N SER A 10 25.54 -4.34 8.50
CA SER A 10 26.88 -4.90 8.56
C SER A 10 27.82 -4.13 7.66
N LYS A 11 28.98 -3.75 8.16
CA LYS A 11 30.00 -2.99 7.46
C LYS A 11 31.35 -3.68 7.56
N SER A 12 32.07 -3.72 6.44
CA SER A 12 33.45 -4.19 6.33
C SER A 12 34.22 -3.31 5.36
N ASP A 13 35.52 -3.57 5.18
CA ASP A 13 36.35 -2.88 4.19
C ASP A 13 35.90 -3.17 2.76
N ALA A 14 35.20 -4.28 2.53
CA ALA A 14 34.65 -4.68 1.24
C ALA A 14 33.31 -4.01 0.91
N GLY A 15 32.64 -3.38 1.88
CA GLY A 15 31.37 -2.70 1.67
C GLY A 15 30.42 -2.76 2.86
N ARG A 16 29.17 -2.33 2.62
CA ARG A 16 28.08 -2.31 3.61
C ARG A 16 26.86 -3.06 3.08
N ILE A 17 26.29 -3.91 3.93
CA ILE A 17 25.02 -4.58 3.68
C ILE A 17 24.01 -4.15 4.74
N THR A 18 22.89 -3.60 4.31
CA THR A 18 21.82 -3.18 5.22
C THR A 18 20.54 -3.91 4.85
N THR A 19 19.88 -4.48 5.84
CA THR A 19 18.57 -5.13 5.68
C THR A 19 17.47 -4.25 6.27
N PHE A 20 16.45 -3.98 5.47
CA PHE A 20 15.29 -3.19 5.86
C PHE A 20 14.04 -4.06 5.96
N GLU A 21 13.25 -3.82 6.98
CA GLU A 21 11.84 -4.17 6.98
C GLU A 21 11.06 -2.99 6.42
N LEU A 22 10.24 -3.27 5.38
CA LEU A 22 9.43 -2.26 4.70
C LEU A 22 7.96 -2.58 4.87
N GLU A 23 7.19 -1.61 5.35
CA GLU A 23 5.73 -1.65 5.37
C GLU A 23 5.21 -0.58 4.42
N TYR A 24 4.48 -1.01 3.39
CA TYR A 24 3.96 -0.14 2.34
C TYR A 24 2.70 -0.71 1.69
N HIS A 25 1.93 0.16 1.06
CA HIS A 25 0.71 -0.24 0.37
C HIS A 25 0.98 -1.09 -0.87
N ARG A 26 0.11 -2.04 -1.13
CA ARG A 26 0.22 -2.98 -2.26
C ARG A 26 0.45 -2.31 -3.61
N PHE A 27 -0.02 -1.10 -3.81
CA PHE A 27 0.16 -0.32 -5.04
C PHE A 27 1.63 -0.13 -5.43
N PHE A 28 2.51 0.00 -4.45
CA PHE A 28 3.94 0.22 -4.69
C PHE A 28 4.72 -1.06 -4.90
N HIS A 29 4.09 -2.22 -4.67
CA HIS A 29 4.81 -3.49 -4.69
C HIS A 29 5.40 -3.80 -6.06
N SER A 30 4.65 -3.62 -7.15
CA SER A 30 5.11 -3.85 -8.51
C SER A 30 6.28 -2.94 -8.86
N GLU A 31 6.20 -1.67 -8.51
CA GLU A 31 7.25 -0.69 -8.74
C GLU A 31 8.54 -1.05 -7.98
N LEU A 32 8.42 -1.34 -6.68
CA LEU A 32 9.56 -1.79 -5.88
C LEU A 32 10.20 -3.05 -6.47
N MET A 33 9.40 -3.96 -7.06
CA MET A 33 9.90 -5.19 -7.67
C MET A 33 10.67 -4.95 -8.97
N THR A 34 10.59 -3.80 -9.60
CA THR A 34 11.41 -3.44 -10.78
C THR A 34 12.87 -3.18 -10.43
N HIS A 35 13.17 -2.80 -9.19
CA HIS A 35 14.54 -2.56 -8.73
C HIS A 35 15.31 -3.87 -8.54
N ARG A 36 16.27 -4.15 -9.40
CA ARG A 36 17.00 -5.43 -9.43
C ARG A 36 18.18 -5.52 -8.46
N VAL A 37 18.56 -4.39 -7.84
CA VAL A 37 19.73 -4.32 -6.94
C VAL A 37 19.45 -4.86 -5.54
N PHE A 38 18.19 -5.15 -5.22
CA PHE A 38 17.79 -5.66 -3.90
C PHE A 38 17.58 -7.18 -3.92
N SER A 39 18.11 -7.86 -2.90
CA SER A 39 17.57 -9.15 -2.50
C SER A 39 16.31 -8.94 -1.68
N ARG A 40 15.22 -9.60 -2.06
CA ARG A 40 13.88 -9.31 -1.49
C ARG A 40 13.15 -10.57 -1.07
N ASN A 41 12.42 -10.41 0.02
CA ASN A 41 11.41 -11.36 0.45
C ASN A 41 10.14 -10.57 0.77
N ALA A 42 8.99 -11.02 0.33
CA ALA A 42 7.71 -10.34 0.54
C ALA A 42 6.69 -11.30 1.12
N MET A 43 5.89 -10.80 2.07
CA MET A 43 4.78 -11.56 2.63
C MET A 43 3.75 -11.86 1.54
N SER A 44 3.40 -13.14 1.38
CA SER A 44 2.37 -13.55 0.45
C SER A 44 0.98 -13.11 0.95
N SER A 45 0.18 -12.53 0.06
CA SER A 45 -1.24 -12.23 0.36
C SER A 45 -2.06 -13.47 0.72
N ARG A 46 -1.60 -14.66 0.33
CA ARG A 46 -2.22 -15.94 0.73
C ARG A 46 -2.11 -16.20 2.24
N ALA A 47 -1.01 -15.79 2.84
CA ALA A 47 -0.74 -16.00 4.26
C ALA A 47 -1.51 -15.04 5.18
N VAL A 48 -1.98 -13.91 4.67
CA VAL A 48 -2.71 -12.92 5.49
C VAL A 48 -4.18 -13.32 5.61
N PRO A 49 -4.75 -13.45 6.81
CA PRO A 49 -6.17 -13.71 7.00
C PRO A 49 -7.03 -12.62 6.36
N ILE A 50 -8.16 -13.02 5.76
CA ILE A 50 -9.05 -12.06 5.07
C ILE A 50 -9.57 -10.97 6.01
N ASN A 51 -9.92 -11.32 7.25
CA ASN A 51 -10.40 -10.36 8.25
C ASN A 51 -9.36 -9.26 8.51
N LYS A 52 -8.09 -9.64 8.68
CA LYS A 52 -7.01 -8.69 8.88
C LYS A 52 -6.83 -7.74 7.69
N MET A 53 -7.02 -8.25 6.47
CA MET A 53 -6.96 -7.40 5.27
C MET A 53 -8.13 -6.39 5.23
N ILE A 54 -9.34 -6.84 5.58
CA ILE A 54 -10.53 -5.98 5.62
C ILE A 54 -10.36 -4.88 6.69
N GLU A 55 -9.91 -5.24 7.89
CA GLU A 55 -9.61 -4.30 8.97
C GLU A 55 -8.55 -3.27 8.53
N GLN A 56 -7.46 -3.72 7.92
CA GLN A 56 -6.43 -2.82 7.42
C GLN A 56 -6.96 -1.81 6.39
N VAL A 57 -7.85 -2.24 5.49
CA VAL A 57 -8.45 -1.33 4.49
C VAL A 57 -9.36 -0.29 5.15
N ARG A 58 -10.09 -0.66 6.21
CA ARG A 58 -10.98 0.24 6.95
C ARG A 58 -10.21 1.24 7.81
N ASP A 59 -9.27 0.73 8.60
CA ASP A 59 -8.60 1.52 9.63
C ASP A 59 -7.46 2.36 9.05
N ASN A 60 -6.81 1.85 8.03
CA ASN A 60 -5.64 2.48 7.42
C ASN A 60 -5.64 2.34 5.90
N PRO A 61 -6.65 2.90 5.20
CA PRO A 61 -6.66 2.88 3.73
C PRO A 61 -5.42 3.56 3.15
N ALA A 62 -4.98 3.08 1.98
CA ALA A 62 -3.92 3.73 1.24
C ALA A 62 -4.39 5.10 0.77
N MET A 63 -3.85 6.16 1.32
CA MET A 63 -4.23 7.53 0.97
C MET A 63 -3.26 8.13 -0.05
N PRO A 64 -3.76 8.81 -1.09
CA PRO A 64 -2.93 9.65 -1.95
C PRO A 64 -2.19 10.72 -1.15
N VAL A 65 -0.97 11.05 -1.58
CA VAL A 65 -0.17 12.14 -0.97
C VAL A 65 -0.63 13.50 -1.48
N LYS A 66 -1.15 13.54 -2.71
CA LYS A 66 -1.65 14.75 -3.37
C LYS A 66 -2.93 14.44 -4.12
N TRP A 67 -3.80 15.42 -4.20
CA TRP A 67 -5.05 15.40 -4.96
C TRP A 67 -4.91 16.29 -6.21
N GLY A 68 -4.10 15.82 -7.16
CA GLY A 68 -3.85 16.57 -8.40
C GLY A 68 -5.10 16.71 -9.26
N LEU A 69 -5.27 17.89 -9.88
CA LEU A 69 -6.33 18.13 -10.83
C LEU A 69 -6.14 17.30 -12.10
N ASN A 70 -7.25 16.91 -12.73
CA ASN A 70 -7.22 16.18 -14.00
C ASN A 70 -6.60 17.05 -15.10
N LYS A 71 -5.44 16.63 -15.61
CA LYS A 71 -4.68 17.31 -16.66
C LYS A 71 -4.12 16.27 -17.62
N ALA A 72 -4.01 16.61 -18.89
CA ALA A 72 -3.31 15.78 -19.85
C ALA A 72 -1.82 15.65 -19.46
N GLY A 73 -1.32 14.42 -19.38
CA GLY A 73 0.04 14.12 -18.97
C GLY A 73 0.09 13.29 -17.69
N MET A 74 1.32 12.95 -17.24
CA MET A 74 1.53 12.03 -16.12
C MET A 74 1.52 12.69 -14.74
N GLN A 75 1.68 14.01 -14.66
CA GLN A 75 1.75 14.75 -13.39
C GLN A 75 0.93 16.03 -13.47
N SER A 76 0.20 16.32 -12.41
CA SER A 76 -0.45 17.60 -12.20
C SER A 76 0.31 18.39 -11.13
N GLU A 77 0.66 19.63 -11.43
CA GLU A 77 1.26 20.58 -10.48
C GLU A 77 0.18 21.21 -9.59
N ASP A 78 -1.03 21.34 -10.13
CA ASP A 78 -2.18 21.92 -9.45
C ASP A 78 -2.91 20.88 -8.60
N ASN A 79 -3.26 21.23 -7.38
CA ASN A 79 -4.05 20.41 -6.48
C ASN A 79 -5.51 20.89 -6.43
N HIS A 80 -6.40 19.98 -6.04
CA HIS A 80 -7.79 20.33 -5.76
C HIS A 80 -7.84 21.33 -4.59
N SER A 81 -8.76 22.28 -4.66
CA SER A 81 -8.89 23.35 -3.65
C SER A 81 -9.41 22.86 -2.30
N ASP A 82 -10.10 21.72 -2.27
CA ASP A 82 -10.65 21.12 -1.06
C ASP A 82 -10.32 19.63 -0.99
N ASP A 83 -9.27 19.31 -0.25
CA ASP A 83 -8.83 17.94 -0.04
C ASP A 83 -9.84 17.12 0.77
N SER A 84 -10.71 17.75 1.58
CA SER A 84 -11.66 17.03 2.44
C SER A 84 -12.67 16.23 1.63
N ILE A 85 -13.17 16.81 0.55
CA ILE A 85 -14.11 16.13 -0.38
C ILE A 85 -13.43 14.91 -1.03
N CYS A 86 -12.18 15.07 -1.45
CA CYS A 86 -11.41 14.01 -2.06
C CYS A 86 -11.13 12.87 -1.06
N ILE A 87 -10.75 13.22 0.16
CA ILE A 87 -10.50 12.28 1.27
C ILE A 87 -11.76 11.48 1.58
N ASP A 88 -12.91 12.13 1.70
CA ASP A 88 -14.18 11.48 2.01
C ASP A 88 -14.62 10.54 0.90
N ALA A 89 -14.51 10.94 -0.35
CA ALA A 89 -14.81 10.09 -1.49
C ALA A 89 -13.91 8.85 -1.52
N TRP A 90 -12.62 9.03 -1.28
CA TRP A 90 -11.65 7.94 -1.24
C TRP A 90 -11.91 6.94 -0.11
N LYS A 91 -12.15 7.45 1.12
CA LYS A 91 -12.49 6.62 2.28
C LYS A 91 -13.79 5.86 2.07
N ARG A 92 -14.78 6.47 1.44
CA ARG A 92 -16.04 5.80 1.09
C ARG A 92 -15.79 4.64 0.15
N ALA A 93 -15.03 4.84 -0.94
CA ALA A 93 -14.68 3.78 -1.87
C ALA A 93 -13.93 2.62 -1.19
N ALA A 94 -12.99 2.92 -0.28
CA ALA A 94 -12.28 1.90 0.50
C ALA A 94 -13.24 1.11 1.41
N ASN A 95 -14.16 1.77 2.07
CA ASN A 95 -15.18 1.14 2.91
C ASN A 95 -16.14 0.24 2.10
N ASP A 96 -16.59 0.69 0.95
CA ASP A 96 -17.47 -0.07 0.06
C ASP A 96 -16.76 -1.35 -0.44
N ALA A 97 -15.48 -1.24 -0.78
CA ALA A 97 -14.65 -2.39 -1.14
C ALA A 97 -14.50 -3.39 0.02
N ALA A 98 -14.24 -2.90 1.23
CA ALA A 98 -14.16 -3.74 2.43
C ALA A 98 -15.48 -4.44 2.73
N GLN A 99 -16.61 -3.75 2.63
CA GLN A 99 -17.95 -4.32 2.82
C GLN A 99 -18.28 -5.38 1.76
N SER A 100 -17.90 -5.15 0.51
CA SER A 100 -18.06 -6.13 -0.55
C SER A 100 -17.22 -7.38 -0.30
N ALA A 101 -15.99 -7.23 0.16
CA ALA A 101 -15.13 -8.34 0.53
C ALA A 101 -15.71 -9.17 1.70
N GLU A 102 -16.31 -8.52 2.70
CA GLU A 102 -17.02 -9.21 3.80
C GLU A 102 -18.19 -10.05 3.28
N ARG A 103 -19.03 -9.50 2.42
CA ARG A 103 -20.15 -10.23 1.82
C ARG A 103 -19.68 -11.46 1.06
N LEU A 104 -18.60 -11.34 0.27
CA LEU A 104 -18.03 -12.46 -0.48
C LEU A 104 -17.46 -13.53 0.45
N ARG A 105 -16.78 -13.13 1.53
CA ARG A 105 -16.32 -14.03 2.58
C ARG A 105 -17.48 -14.79 3.23
N ASP A 106 -18.56 -14.10 3.60
CA ASP A 106 -19.72 -14.68 4.28
C ASP A 106 -20.50 -15.63 3.37
N LEU A 107 -20.39 -15.44 2.05
CA LEU A 107 -20.87 -16.40 1.04
C LEU A 107 -19.95 -17.63 0.88
N GLY A 108 -18.85 -17.70 1.64
CA GLY A 108 -17.90 -18.82 1.60
C GLY A 108 -16.93 -18.78 0.42
N LEU A 109 -16.79 -17.64 -0.28
CA LEU A 109 -15.87 -17.52 -1.38
C LEU A 109 -14.42 -17.39 -0.89
N HIS A 110 -13.52 -18.06 -1.60
CA HIS A 110 -12.10 -17.99 -1.32
C HIS A 110 -11.55 -16.62 -1.74
N LYS A 111 -10.61 -16.08 -0.96
CA LYS A 111 -10.02 -14.75 -1.20
C LYS A 111 -9.13 -14.64 -2.46
N GLN A 112 -8.92 -15.73 -3.17
CA GLN A 112 -8.12 -15.79 -4.40
C GLN A 112 -8.95 -16.27 -5.57
#